data_025a3739b2acc1eb2522568d4fe91b24
#
_entry.id   025a3739b2acc1eb2522568d4fe91b24
#
_cell.length_a   1.000
_cell.length_b   1.000
_cell.length_c   1.000
_cell.angle_alpha   90.00
_cell.angle_beta   90.00
_cell.angle_gamma   90.00
#
_symmetry.space_group_name_H-M   'P 1'
#
loop_
_entity.id
_entity.type
_entity.pdbx_description
1 polymer ?
#
loop_
_entity_poly.entity_id
_entity_poly.type
_entity_poly.pdbx_seq_one_letter_code
_entity_poly.pdbx_strand_id
1 'polypeptide(L)'
;MLATGGSTSHDGGLGALLALAGEPPASGGAPDVTPAGLVDVVRAARAALGGSHLVAAVASDVPLLGLHGASATLDARGVDPLVAQHLERALGAVAHDVAAAVDRADAAGPGEHGIVGRDLLAGATAGRRLAGLPGAGSGGGLGFAVAALGGRLVPALRVVADDVGLDARLAAADVVVVLADELGAHELGEGTVREVSGRAARHALPVVVVARAVVAGRREQAAAGLSGAYAWGDGDPRDLVERVARTWSRG
;
A
#
# COMPACT_ATOMS: atom_id res chain seq x y z
N MET A 1 -2.86 14.66 -4.02
CA MET A 1 -2.89 13.19 -3.83
C MET A 1 -1.95 12.55 -4.83
N LEU A 2 -1.21 11.53 -4.43
CA LEU A 2 -0.26 10.77 -5.24
C LEU A 2 -0.73 9.31 -5.30
N ALA A 3 -0.87 8.73 -6.48
CA ALA A 3 -1.12 7.28 -6.62
C ALA A 3 0.21 6.55 -6.74
N THR A 4 0.39 5.50 -5.92
CA THR A 4 1.59 4.66 -5.94
C THR A 4 1.20 3.24 -6.34
N GLY A 5 1.86 2.71 -7.36
CA GLY A 5 1.63 1.38 -7.88
C GLY A 5 2.95 0.62 -8.10
N GLY A 6 2.97 -0.27 -9.09
CA GLY A 6 4.19 -0.96 -9.49
C GLY A 6 5.29 0.04 -9.87
N SER A 7 6.50 -0.20 -9.41
CA SER A 7 7.67 0.64 -9.65
C SER A 7 8.86 -0.20 -10.09
N THR A 8 9.73 0.37 -10.91
CA THR A 8 11.08 -0.16 -11.20
C THR A 8 12.13 0.39 -10.23
N SER A 9 11.77 1.39 -9.43
CA SER A 9 12.60 1.96 -8.36
C SER A 9 12.42 1.16 -7.08
N HIS A 10 13.49 0.99 -6.31
CA HIS A 10 13.49 0.25 -5.05
C HIS A 10 14.48 0.91 -4.07
N ASP A 11 14.24 2.19 -3.79
CA ASP A 11 15.15 3.09 -3.08
C ASP A 11 14.57 3.65 -1.76
N GLY A 12 13.43 3.10 -1.31
CA GLY A 12 12.75 3.63 -0.12
C GLY A 12 12.13 5.02 -0.33
N GLY A 13 11.99 5.45 -1.60
CA GLY A 13 11.51 6.78 -1.96
C GLY A 13 12.53 7.89 -1.71
N LEU A 14 13.80 7.54 -1.48
CA LEU A 14 14.88 8.52 -1.24
C LEU A 14 15.04 9.48 -2.42
N GLY A 15 14.97 8.97 -3.66
CA GLY A 15 15.01 9.81 -4.86
C GLY A 15 13.90 10.87 -4.89
N ALA A 16 12.70 10.53 -4.43
CA ALA A 16 11.60 11.48 -4.34
C ALA A 16 11.83 12.55 -3.26
N LEU A 17 12.39 12.17 -2.11
CA LEU A 17 12.77 13.12 -1.05
C LEU A 17 13.81 14.13 -1.53
N LEU A 18 14.84 13.65 -2.23
CA LEU A 18 15.90 14.49 -2.81
C LEU A 18 15.34 15.44 -3.86
N ALA A 19 14.52 14.94 -4.78
CA ALA A 19 13.90 15.76 -5.82
C ALA A 19 13.02 16.87 -5.23
N LEU A 20 12.24 16.56 -4.19
CA LEU A 20 11.43 17.56 -3.48
C LEU A 20 12.30 18.60 -2.75
N ALA A 21 13.48 18.20 -2.27
CA ALA A 21 14.44 19.12 -1.66
C ALA A 21 15.19 19.99 -2.68
N GLY A 22 14.99 19.77 -3.98
CA GLY A 22 15.70 20.49 -5.05
C GLY A 22 17.06 19.90 -5.41
N GLU A 23 17.39 18.71 -4.88
CA GLU A 23 18.63 18.02 -5.22
C GLU A 23 18.51 17.34 -6.60
N PRO A 24 19.57 17.34 -7.39
CA PRO A 24 19.55 16.70 -8.69
C PRO A 24 19.38 15.18 -8.57
N PRO A 25 18.69 14.53 -9.53
CA PRO A 25 18.57 13.08 -9.52
C PRO A 25 19.96 12.44 -9.63
N ALA A 26 20.17 11.37 -8.87
CA ALA A 26 21.42 10.61 -8.93
C ALA A 26 21.63 10.04 -10.34
N SER A 27 22.75 10.38 -10.96
CA SER A 27 23.13 9.87 -12.29
C SER A 27 23.70 8.45 -12.15
N GLY A 28 22.81 7.43 -12.05
CA GLY A 28 23.21 6.02 -12.21
C GLY A 28 23.78 5.31 -10.97
N GLY A 29 23.57 5.81 -9.76
CA GLY A 29 23.98 5.17 -8.50
C GLY A 29 23.07 5.50 -7.32
N ALA A 30 23.28 4.85 -6.18
CA ALA A 30 22.66 5.28 -4.93
C ALA A 30 23.10 6.72 -4.63
N PRO A 31 22.18 7.62 -4.22
CA PRO A 31 22.56 8.98 -3.89
C PRO A 31 23.51 8.98 -2.69
N ASP A 32 24.64 9.66 -2.83
CA ASP A 32 25.64 9.82 -1.74
C ASP A 32 25.19 10.95 -0.80
N VAL A 33 24.22 10.65 0.03
CA VAL A 33 23.72 11.59 1.04
C VAL A 33 24.14 11.12 2.42
N THR A 34 24.87 11.97 3.11
CA THR A 34 25.24 11.68 4.51
C THR A 34 24.01 11.74 5.44
N PRO A 35 23.99 10.98 6.55
CA PRO A 35 22.89 11.05 7.52
C PRO A 35 22.64 12.46 8.09
N ALA A 36 23.66 13.33 8.11
CA ALA A 36 23.52 14.74 8.49
C ALA A 36 22.80 15.55 7.40
N GLY A 37 23.15 15.34 6.13
CA GLY A 37 22.49 15.99 4.99
C GLY A 37 21.03 15.61 4.83
N LEU A 38 20.63 14.40 5.23
CA LEU A 38 19.24 13.98 5.19
C LEU A 38 18.31 14.83 6.06
N VAL A 39 18.80 15.44 7.13
CA VAL A 39 17.99 16.36 7.96
C VAL A 39 17.57 17.58 7.14
N ASP A 40 18.51 18.13 6.39
CA ASP A 40 18.26 19.31 5.55
C ASP A 40 17.38 18.94 4.35
N VAL A 41 17.57 17.75 3.78
CA VAL A 41 16.69 17.19 2.74
C VAL A 41 15.25 17.07 3.24
N VAL A 42 15.02 16.49 4.41
CA VAL A 42 13.67 16.35 4.99
C VAL A 42 13.03 17.71 5.22
N ARG A 43 13.79 18.68 5.74
CA ARG A 43 13.28 20.05 5.98
C ARG A 43 12.95 20.75 4.67
N ALA A 44 13.84 20.69 3.68
CA ALA A 44 13.63 21.31 2.37
C ALA A 44 12.43 20.68 1.64
N ALA A 45 12.32 19.35 1.65
CA ALA A 45 11.18 18.64 1.07
C ALA A 45 9.84 19.03 1.74
N ARG A 46 9.80 19.15 3.08
CA ARG A 46 8.63 19.63 3.81
C ARG A 46 8.31 21.10 3.49
N ALA A 47 9.32 21.94 3.39
CA ALA A 47 9.15 23.34 2.99
C ALA A 47 8.58 23.47 1.58
N ALA A 48 9.06 22.65 0.63
CA ALA A 48 8.55 22.62 -0.73
C ALA A 48 7.06 22.22 -0.83
N LEU A 49 6.56 21.43 0.13
CA LEU A 49 5.14 21.09 0.22
C LEU A 49 4.26 22.27 0.66
N GLY A 50 4.84 23.31 1.25
CA GLY A 50 4.15 24.58 1.55
C GLY A 50 2.90 24.43 2.42
N GLY A 51 2.88 23.46 3.35
CA GLY A 51 1.70 23.16 4.17
C GLY A 51 0.62 22.32 3.46
N SER A 52 0.87 21.85 2.24
CA SER A 52 -0.05 20.94 1.52
C SER A 52 -0.20 19.62 2.24
N HIS A 53 -1.43 19.10 2.30
CA HIS A 53 -1.68 17.75 2.81
C HIS A 53 -1.27 16.70 1.78
N LEU A 54 -0.24 15.93 2.09
CA LEU A 54 0.24 14.85 1.22
C LEU A 54 -0.53 13.57 1.54
N VAL A 55 -1.12 12.97 0.51
CA VAL A 55 -1.83 11.69 0.61
C VAL A 55 -1.33 10.77 -0.49
N ALA A 56 -0.84 9.59 -0.14
CA ALA A 56 -0.54 8.52 -1.08
C ALA A 56 -1.69 7.51 -1.10
N ALA A 57 -2.29 7.34 -2.27
CA ALA A 57 -3.19 6.22 -2.58
C ALA A 57 -2.32 5.02 -2.95
N VAL A 58 -2.14 4.08 -2.01
CA VAL A 58 -1.24 2.94 -2.14
C VAL A 58 -1.94 1.75 -2.79
N ALA A 59 -1.29 1.13 -3.77
CA ALA A 59 -1.86 -0.01 -4.50
C ALA A 59 -1.78 -1.32 -3.72
N SER A 60 -0.93 -1.40 -2.69
CA SER A 60 -0.81 -2.57 -1.82
C SER A 60 -0.49 -2.16 -0.38
N ASP A 61 -0.84 -3.02 0.57
CA ASP A 61 -0.58 -2.83 2.00
C ASP A 61 0.82 -3.31 2.42
N VAL A 62 1.69 -3.65 1.46
CA VAL A 62 3.04 -4.16 1.69
C VAL A 62 3.85 -3.15 2.52
N PRO A 63 4.40 -3.53 3.68
CA PRO A 63 5.31 -2.68 4.43
C PRO A 63 6.65 -2.51 3.69
N LEU A 64 7.45 -1.53 4.07
CA LEU A 64 8.75 -1.34 3.42
C LEU A 64 9.70 -2.50 3.70
N LEU A 65 9.76 -2.96 4.95
CA LEU A 65 10.71 -3.96 5.43
C LEU A 65 10.01 -5.17 6.05
N GLY A 66 10.72 -6.29 6.11
CA GLY A 66 10.30 -7.49 6.80
C GLY A 66 9.97 -8.66 5.88
N LEU A 67 9.53 -9.77 6.47
CA LEU A 67 9.26 -11.03 5.75
C LEU A 67 8.25 -10.88 4.61
N HIS A 68 7.32 -9.93 4.75
CA HIS A 68 6.34 -9.58 3.74
C HIS A 68 6.55 -8.16 3.22
N GLY A 69 7.79 -7.64 3.31
CA GLY A 69 8.17 -6.30 2.87
C GLY A 69 8.31 -6.18 1.35
N ALA A 70 8.62 -4.97 0.92
CA ALA A 70 8.75 -4.64 -0.50
C ALA A 70 9.73 -5.55 -1.25
N SER A 71 10.87 -5.88 -0.65
CA SER A 71 11.88 -6.75 -1.28
C SER A 71 11.42 -8.20 -1.39
N ALA A 72 10.57 -8.68 -0.46
CA ALA A 72 10.02 -10.04 -0.52
C ALA A 72 9.10 -10.25 -1.73
N THR A 73 8.50 -9.19 -2.26
CA THR A 73 7.63 -9.26 -3.46
C THR A 73 8.41 -9.39 -4.77
N LEU A 74 9.73 -9.23 -4.74
CA LEU A 74 10.58 -9.25 -5.94
C LEU A 74 10.78 -10.66 -6.48
N ASP A 75 10.67 -11.70 -5.64
CA ASP A 75 10.73 -13.10 -6.05
C ASP A 75 9.68 -13.42 -7.12
N ALA A 76 8.44 -12.99 -6.90
CA ALA A 76 7.35 -13.14 -7.87
C ALA A 76 7.61 -12.42 -9.22
N ARG A 77 8.60 -11.54 -9.27
CA ARG A 77 9.06 -10.82 -10.47
C ARG A 77 10.32 -11.43 -11.08
N GLY A 78 10.78 -12.56 -10.57
CA GLY A 78 11.97 -13.26 -11.07
C GLY A 78 13.30 -12.63 -10.65
N VAL A 79 13.33 -11.80 -9.62
CA VAL A 79 14.57 -11.24 -9.08
C VAL A 79 15.26 -12.31 -8.23
N ASP A 80 16.58 -12.46 -8.44
CA ASP A 80 17.40 -13.40 -7.66
C ASP A 80 17.27 -13.14 -6.15
N PRO A 81 17.07 -14.18 -5.31
CA PRO A 81 16.89 -14.03 -3.87
C PRO A 81 18.05 -13.32 -3.16
N LEU A 82 19.30 -13.50 -3.63
CA LEU A 82 20.46 -12.80 -3.06
C LEU A 82 20.41 -11.30 -3.36
N VAL A 83 19.94 -10.94 -4.56
CA VAL A 83 19.73 -9.53 -4.95
C VAL A 83 18.60 -8.94 -4.10
N ALA A 84 17.47 -9.64 -3.94
CA ALA A 84 16.36 -9.20 -3.11
C ALA A 84 16.80 -8.99 -1.64
N GLN A 85 17.61 -9.89 -1.10
CA GLN A 85 18.17 -9.75 0.25
C GLN A 85 19.15 -8.57 0.36
N HIS A 86 19.93 -8.28 -0.69
CA HIS A 86 20.81 -7.11 -0.71
C HIS A 86 20.00 -5.83 -0.71
N LEU A 87 18.95 -5.76 -1.52
CA LEU A 87 18.03 -4.64 -1.58
C LEU A 87 17.31 -4.41 -0.24
N GLU A 88 16.88 -5.48 0.44
CA GLU A 88 16.26 -5.38 1.77
C GLU A 88 17.21 -4.73 2.79
N ARG A 89 18.49 -5.11 2.78
CA ARG A 89 19.49 -4.48 3.65
C ARG A 89 19.72 -3.00 3.33
N ALA A 90 19.76 -2.66 2.04
CA ALA A 90 19.89 -1.28 1.58
C ALA A 90 18.68 -0.43 2.00
N LEU A 91 17.45 -0.95 1.79
CA LEU A 91 16.23 -0.31 2.27
C LEU A 91 16.22 -0.12 3.79
N GLY A 92 16.73 -1.12 4.53
CA GLY A 92 16.86 -1.03 5.99
C GLY A 92 17.74 0.13 6.44
N ALA A 93 18.87 0.34 5.76
CA ALA A 93 19.77 1.47 6.01
C ALA A 93 19.08 2.81 5.69
N VAL A 94 18.47 2.93 4.51
CA VAL A 94 17.73 4.15 4.11
C VAL A 94 16.61 4.45 5.10
N ALA A 95 15.82 3.45 5.49
CA ALA A 95 14.72 3.63 6.43
C ALA A 95 15.20 4.12 7.80
N HIS A 96 16.34 3.57 8.27
CA HIS A 96 16.96 4.02 9.52
C HIS A 96 17.42 5.49 9.45
N ASP A 97 18.16 5.84 8.40
CA ASP A 97 18.75 7.18 8.27
C ASP A 97 17.69 8.25 8.05
N VAL A 98 16.68 7.98 7.20
CA VAL A 98 15.55 8.90 6.97
C VAL A 98 14.73 9.09 8.24
N ALA A 99 14.44 8.03 9.00
CA ALA A 99 13.69 8.16 10.25
C ALA A 99 14.47 8.97 11.29
N ALA A 100 15.78 8.75 11.41
CA ALA A 100 16.63 9.54 12.30
C ALA A 100 16.71 11.02 11.85
N ALA A 101 16.64 11.29 10.56
CA ALA A 101 16.57 12.65 10.02
C ALA A 101 15.22 13.32 10.35
N VAL A 102 14.12 12.59 10.23
CA VAL A 102 12.78 13.06 10.62
C VAL A 102 12.76 13.45 12.10
N ASP A 103 13.21 12.56 12.99
CA ASP A 103 13.24 12.82 14.43
C ASP A 103 14.07 14.08 14.78
N ARG A 104 15.22 14.26 14.11
CA ARG A 104 16.05 15.47 14.30
C ARG A 104 15.42 16.74 13.74
N ALA A 105 14.74 16.63 12.58
CA ALA A 105 14.02 17.75 11.99
C ALA A 105 12.89 18.22 12.91
N ASP A 106 12.15 17.27 13.51
CA ASP A 106 11.05 17.54 14.44
C ASP A 106 11.53 18.11 15.78
N ALA A 107 12.68 17.65 16.27
CA ALA A 107 13.27 18.16 17.52
C ALA A 107 13.78 19.60 17.44
N ALA A 108 14.05 20.10 16.25
CA ALA A 108 14.59 21.46 16.02
C ALA A 108 13.53 22.49 15.61
N GLY A 109 12.25 22.08 15.45
CA GLY A 109 11.14 22.98 15.14
C GLY A 109 10.63 23.72 16.38
N PRO A 110 10.08 24.95 16.27
CA PRO A 110 9.36 25.59 17.35
C PRO A 110 8.13 24.76 17.68
N GLY A 111 8.14 24.12 18.86
CA GLY A 111 7.18 23.13 19.26
C GLY A 111 5.74 23.64 19.33
N GLU A 112 4.87 23.11 18.52
CA GLU A 112 3.42 23.06 18.76
C GLU A 112 2.86 21.62 18.80
N HIS A 113 3.72 20.62 18.83
CA HIS A 113 3.27 19.25 19.07
C HIS A 113 3.83 18.78 20.41
N GLY A 114 2.92 18.76 21.37
CA GLY A 114 3.14 18.53 22.79
C GLY A 114 4.08 17.38 23.10
N ILE A 115 4.80 17.60 24.16
CA ILE A 115 5.60 16.71 24.98
C ILE A 115 5.09 15.25 24.93
N VAL A 116 5.50 14.51 23.93
CA VAL A 116 5.60 13.06 24.06
C VAL A 116 7.02 12.81 24.53
N GLY A 117 7.15 12.26 25.74
CA GLY A 117 8.41 12.10 26.45
C GLY A 117 9.52 11.63 25.53
N ARG A 118 10.68 12.24 25.64
CA ARG A 118 11.92 11.85 24.97
C ARG A 118 12.30 10.45 25.43
N ASP A 119 11.74 9.47 24.75
CA ASP A 119 12.18 8.10 24.88
C ASP A 119 13.46 7.96 24.05
N LEU A 120 14.60 7.75 24.69
CA LEU A 120 15.89 7.55 24.02
C LEU A 120 15.88 6.30 23.10
N LEU A 121 14.85 5.46 23.22
CA LEU A 121 14.55 4.34 22.33
C LEU A 121 13.66 4.76 21.14
N ALA A 122 13.13 5.98 21.13
CA ALA A 122 12.15 6.44 20.14
C ALA A 122 12.72 6.48 18.72
N GLY A 123 13.99 6.84 18.52
CA GLY A 123 14.59 6.91 17.19
C GLY A 123 14.63 5.56 16.47
N ALA A 124 14.99 4.48 17.17
CA ALA A 124 14.96 3.13 16.60
C ALA A 124 13.53 2.60 16.40
N THR A 125 12.56 3.09 17.19
CA THR A 125 11.14 2.73 17.08
C THR A 125 10.42 3.53 16.00
N ALA A 126 10.72 4.81 15.79
CA ALA A 126 10.10 5.63 14.74
C ALA A 126 10.40 5.09 13.35
N GLY A 127 11.65 4.73 13.05
CA GLY A 127 12.03 4.10 11.78
C GLY A 127 11.31 2.79 11.53
N ARG A 128 11.22 1.92 12.53
CA ARG A 128 10.45 0.68 12.43
C ARG A 128 8.95 0.92 12.27
N ARG A 129 8.40 1.94 12.93
CA ARG A 129 6.98 2.31 12.81
C ARG A 129 6.67 2.78 11.41
N LEU A 130 7.47 3.69 10.84
CA LEU A 130 7.27 4.19 9.47
C LEU A 130 7.45 3.09 8.43
N ALA A 131 8.50 2.28 8.55
CA ALA A 131 8.76 1.18 7.62
C ALA A 131 7.74 0.04 7.71
N GLY A 132 7.11 -0.15 8.87
CA GLY A 132 6.06 -1.14 9.12
C GLY A 132 4.65 -0.67 8.77
N LEU A 133 4.45 0.57 8.34
CA LEU A 133 3.12 1.04 7.96
C LEU A 133 2.60 0.26 6.75
N PRO A 134 1.31 -0.15 6.74
CA PRO A 134 0.69 -0.68 5.55
C PRO A 134 0.83 0.28 4.37
N GLY A 135 1.34 -0.21 3.25
CA GLY A 135 1.58 0.60 2.06
C GLY A 135 2.92 1.35 2.02
N ALA A 136 3.75 1.29 3.08
CA ALA A 136 5.05 1.94 3.07
C ALA A 136 5.98 1.41 1.97
N GLY A 137 5.86 0.12 1.61
CA GLY A 137 6.61 -0.49 0.51
C GLY A 137 6.06 -0.21 -0.88
N SER A 138 4.84 0.35 -0.98
CA SER A 138 4.22 0.64 -2.27
C SER A 138 5.06 1.62 -3.09
N GLY A 139 5.16 1.35 -4.40
CA GLY A 139 5.97 2.17 -5.30
C GLY A 139 7.48 2.12 -5.02
N GLY A 140 8.00 0.95 -4.54
CA GLY A 140 9.42 0.80 -4.22
C GLY A 140 9.88 1.58 -2.99
N GLY A 141 8.94 1.91 -2.08
CA GLY A 141 9.15 2.70 -0.87
C GLY A 141 8.71 4.15 -0.96
N LEU A 142 8.05 4.54 -2.05
CA LEU A 142 7.50 5.89 -2.16
C LEU A 142 6.46 6.17 -1.06
N GLY A 143 5.68 5.13 -0.67
CA GLY A 143 4.79 5.22 0.49
C GLY A 143 5.53 5.59 1.78
N PHE A 144 6.68 4.99 2.03
CA PHE A 144 7.52 5.32 3.18
C PHE A 144 7.98 6.78 3.15
N ALA A 145 8.45 7.28 2.00
CA ALA A 145 8.85 8.68 1.86
C ALA A 145 7.70 9.64 2.15
N VAL A 146 6.49 9.34 1.65
CA VAL A 146 5.28 10.12 1.95
C VAL A 146 5.00 10.13 3.45
N ALA A 147 5.07 8.98 4.12
CA ALA A 147 4.87 8.90 5.57
C ALA A 147 5.96 9.67 6.35
N ALA A 148 7.22 9.62 5.91
CA ALA A 148 8.34 10.36 6.51
C ALA A 148 8.17 11.89 6.41
N LEU A 149 7.48 12.36 5.38
CA LEU A 149 7.11 13.77 5.23
C LEU A 149 5.87 14.18 6.04
N GLY A 150 5.26 13.25 6.79
CA GLY A 150 4.03 13.48 7.55
C GLY A 150 2.76 13.27 6.74
N GLY A 151 2.85 12.70 5.54
CA GLY A 151 1.73 12.38 4.70
C GLY A 151 0.96 11.13 5.16
N ARG A 152 -0.22 10.91 4.59
CA ARG A 152 -1.09 9.79 4.91
C ARG A 152 -1.02 8.74 3.81
N LEU A 153 -1.01 7.46 4.21
CA LEU A 153 -1.17 6.32 3.31
C LEU A 153 -2.62 5.85 3.36
N VAL A 154 -3.25 5.71 2.21
CA VAL A 154 -4.65 5.28 2.08
C VAL A 154 -4.72 4.22 0.99
N PRO A 155 -5.39 3.08 1.20
CA PRO A 155 -5.57 2.09 0.15
C PRO A 155 -6.21 2.71 -1.10
N ALA A 156 -5.60 2.51 -2.27
CA ALA A 156 -6.06 3.11 -3.52
C ALA A 156 -7.49 2.69 -3.87
N LEU A 157 -7.83 1.42 -3.61
CA LEU A 157 -9.18 0.90 -3.84
C LEU A 157 -10.22 1.61 -2.99
N ARG A 158 -9.86 2.00 -1.76
CA ARG A 158 -10.76 2.80 -0.91
C ARG A 158 -11.03 4.17 -1.52
N VAL A 159 -10.00 4.83 -2.01
CA VAL A 159 -10.14 6.13 -2.67
C VAL A 159 -11.06 6.03 -3.89
N VAL A 160 -10.83 5.03 -4.75
CA VAL A 160 -11.67 4.78 -5.92
C VAL A 160 -13.11 4.46 -5.51
N ALA A 161 -13.31 3.59 -4.53
CA ALA A 161 -14.63 3.20 -4.05
C ALA A 161 -15.41 4.41 -3.50
N ASP A 162 -14.74 5.31 -2.78
CA ASP A 162 -15.35 6.53 -2.26
C ASP A 162 -15.70 7.50 -3.40
N ASP A 163 -14.81 7.68 -4.37
CA ASP A 163 -15.01 8.59 -5.51
C ASP A 163 -16.16 8.16 -6.42
N VAL A 164 -16.30 6.84 -6.67
CA VAL A 164 -17.43 6.32 -7.46
C VAL A 164 -18.73 6.18 -6.67
N GLY A 165 -18.75 6.55 -5.40
CA GLY A 165 -19.92 6.45 -4.53
C GLY A 165 -20.40 5.01 -4.31
N LEU A 166 -19.45 4.07 -4.14
CA LEU A 166 -19.75 2.64 -4.04
C LEU A 166 -20.74 2.33 -2.92
N ASP A 167 -20.62 2.96 -1.74
CA ASP A 167 -21.50 2.69 -0.59
C ASP A 167 -22.98 3.03 -0.92
N ALA A 168 -23.24 4.13 -1.66
CA ALA A 168 -24.60 4.47 -2.07
C ALA A 168 -25.18 3.46 -3.08
N ARG A 169 -24.32 2.90 -3.95
CA ARG A 169 -24.72 1.84 -4.89
C ARG A 169 -25.00 0.53 -4.17
N LEU A 170 -24.18 0.19 -3.19
CA LEU A 170 -24.38 -1.00 -2.36
C LEU A 170 -25.69 -0.92 -1.57
N ALA A 171 -26.02 0.23 -1.02
CA ALA A 171 -27.26 0.41 -0.27
C ALA A 171 -28.53 0.16 -1.10
N ALA A 172 -28.45 0.26 -2.42
CA ALA A 172 -29.54 0.02 -3.37
C ALA A 172 -29.46 -1.35 -4.08
N ALA A 173 -28.51 -2.20 -3.71
CA ALA A 173 -28.29 -3.49 -4.36
C ALA A 173 -28.89 -4.65 -3.53
N ASP A 174 -29.23 -5.74 -4.19
CA ASP A 174 -29.66 -7.01 -3.55
C ASP A 174 -28.52 -8.03 -3.49
N VAL A 175 -27.55 -7.92 -4.39
CA VAL A 175 -26.37 -8.79 -4.50
C VAL A 175 -25.21 -8.04 -5.11
N VAL A 176 -24.02 -8.39 -4.70
CA VAL A 176 -22.78 -7.84 -5.24
C VAL A 176 -22.03 -8.93 -6.00
N VAL A 177 -21.70 -8.66 -7.25
CA VAL A 177 -20.88 -9.56 -8.07
C VAL A 177 -19.54 -8.88 -8.33
N VAL A 178 -18.46 -9.54 -7.93
CA VAL A 178 -17.09 -9.07 -8.17
C VAL A 178 -16.45 -9.95 -9.23
N LEU A 179 -15.90 -9.31 -10.25
CA LEU A 179 -15.14 -10.00 -11.30
C LEU A 179 -13.65 -9.90 -10.96
N ALA A 180 -12.95 -11.02 -11.01
CA ALA A 180 -11.50 -11.09 -10.79
C ALA A 180 -10.85 -12.03 -11.80
N ASP A 181 -9.56 -11.86 -12.09
CA ASP A 181 -8.84 -12.86 -12.87
C ASP A 181 -8.61 -14.12 -12.03
N GLU A 182 -8.09 -13.95 -10.82
CA GLU A 182 -7.87 -15.05 -9.88
C GLU A 182 -8.36 -14.67 -8.48
N LEU A 183 -9.11 -15.56 -7.85
CA LEU A 183 -9.47 -15.43 -6.44
C LEU A 183 -8.45 -16.21 -5.59
N GLY A 184 -7.44 -15.52 -5.10
CA GLY A 184 -6.37 -16.05 -4.26
C GLY A 184 -6.11 -15.15 -3.05
N ALA A 185 -4.96 -15.38 -2.40
CA ALA A 185 -4.59 -14.67 -1.17
C ALA A 185 -4.53 -13.14 -1.33
N HIS A 186 -4.06 -12.66 -2.49
CA HIS A 186 -4.00 -11.23 -2.79
C HIS A 186 -5.39 -10.58 -2.78
N GLU A 187 -6.33 -11.13 -3.56
CA GLU A 187 -7.70 -10.60 -3.65
C GLU A 187 -8.45 -10.63 -2.31
N LEU A 188 -8.21 -11.66 -1.49
CA LEU A 188 -8.81 -11.79 -0.17
C LEU A 188 -8.10 -10.92 0.89
N GLY A 189 -6.83 -10.60 0.70
CA GLY A 189 -6.02 -9.80 1.63
C GLY A 189 -6.12 -8.30 1.39
N GLU A 190 -5.93 -7.85 0.18
CA GLU A 190 -5.73 -6.44 -0.18
C GLU A 190 -6.31 -6.05 -1.55
N GLY A 191 -6.91 -6.99 -2.27
CA GLY A 191 -7.49 -6.76 -3.59
C GLY A 191 -8.90 -6.16 -3.57
N THR A 192 -9.49 -6.08 -4.77
CA THR A 192 -10.85 -5.54 -4.97
C THR A 192 -11.90 -6.34 -4.21
N VAL A 193 -11.76 -7.66 -4.16
CA VAL A 193 -12.68 -8.54 -3.43
C VAL A 193 -12.74 -8.16 -1.96
N ARG A 194 -11.60 -7.92 -1.33
CA ARG A 194 -11.50 -7.51 0.08
C ARG A 194 -12.22 -6.18 0.35
N GLU A 195 -11.95 -5.16 -0.45
CA GLU A 195 -12.54 -3.83 -0.25
C GLU A 195 -14.06 -3.87 -0.44
N VAL A 196 -14.51 -4.52 -1.51
CA VAL A 196 -15.94 -4.63 -1.84
C VAL A 196 -16.68 -5.47 -0.80
N SER A 197 -16.14 -6.63 -0.38
CA SER A 197 -16.76 -7.49 0.64
C SER A 197 -16.88 -6.77 1.98
N GLY A 198 -15.84 -6.04 2.39
CA GLY A 198 -15.85 -5.27 3.64
C GLY A 198 -16.90 -4.17 3.65
N ARG A 199 -17.18 -3.54 2.50
CA ARG A 199 -18.25 -2.55 2.36
C ARG A 199 -19.62 -3.20 2.29
N ALA A 200 -19.79 -4.25 1.49
CA ALA A 200 -21.04 -4.98 1.33
C ALA A 200 -21.54 -5.58 2.66
N ALA A 201 -20.64 -6.01 3.53
CA ALA A 201 -20.96 -6.53 4.85
C ALA A 201 -21.74 -5.53 5.73
N ARG A 202 -21.48 -4.21 5.59
CA ARG A 202 -22.22 -3.17 6.33
C ARG A 202 -23.70 -3.10 5.94
N HIS A 203 -24.01 -3.55 4.73
CA HIS A 203 -25.37 -3.61 4.17
C HIS A 203 -25.96 -5.01 4.20
N ALA A 204 -25.28 -5.98 4.83
CA ALA A 204 -25.65 -7.39 4.86
C ALA A 204 -25.92 -8.00 3.47
N LEU A 205 -25.19 -7.53 2.45
CA LEU A 205 -25.34 -7.96 1.07
C LEU A 205 -24.55 -9.25 0.81
N PRO A 206 -25.13 -10.22 0.10
CA PRO A 206 -24.37 -11.35 -0.40
C PRO A 206 -23.34 -10.90 -1.44
N VAL A 207 -22.10 -11.40 -1.30
CA VAL A 207 -21.02 -11.14 -2.24
C VAL A 207 -20.66 -12.41 -2.97
N VAL A 208 -20.71 -12.35 -4.28
CA VAL A 208 -20.39 -13.45 -5.20
C VAL A 208 -19.18 -13.05 -6.03
N VAL A 209 -18.18 -13.93 -6.09
CA VAL A 209 -17.01 -13.72 -6.94
C VAL A 209 -17.12 -14.62 -8.17
N VAL A 210 -16.91 -14.04 -9.32
CA VAL A 210 -16.74 -14.73 -10.60
C VAL A 210 -15.32 -14.47 -11.06
N ALA A 211 -14.51 -15.53 -11.17
CA ALA A 211 -13.10 -15.43 -11.51
C ALA A 211 -12.70 -16.45 -12.58
N ARG A 212 -11.62 -16.19 -13.31
CA ARG A 212 -11.06 -17.19 -14.22
C ARG A 212 -10.56 -18.40 -13.43
N ALA A 213 -9.89 -18.15 -12.30
CA ALA A 213 -9.43 -19.19 -11.38
C ALA A 213 -9.84 -18.88 -9.94
N VAL A 214 -10.21 -19.92 -9.19
CA VAL A 214 -10.49 -19.84 -7.76
C VAL A 214 -9.49 -20.75 -7.05
N VAL A 215 -8.47 -20.17 -6.47
CA VAL A 215 -7.38 -20.86 -5.73
C VAL A 215 -7.67 -20.88 -4.23
N ALA A 216 -8.33 -19.82 -3.73
CA ALA A 216 -8.71 -19.73 -2.33
C ALA A 216 -9.66 -20.85 -1.90
N GLY A 217 -9.37 -21.47 -0.76
CA GLY A 217 -10.20 -22.52 -0.17
C GLY A 217 -11.52 -21.97 0.38
N ARG A 218 -12.53 -22.85 0.51
CA ARG A 218 -13.87 -22.46 1.03
C ARG A 218 -13.83 -21.79 2.39
N ARG A 219 -12.88 -22.16 3.25
CA ARG A 219 -12.71 -21.57 4.58
C ARG A 219 -12.24 -20.12 4.48
N GLU A 220 -11.30 -19.85 3.58
CA GLU A 220 -10.79 -18.50 3.32
C GLU A 220 -11.88 -17.62 2.69
N GLN A 221 -12.63 -18.16 1.73
CA GLN A 221 -13.77 -17.49 1.12
C GLN A 221 -14.82 -17.09 2.18
N ALA A 222 -15.20 -18.02 3.06
CA ALA A 222 -16.15 -17.76 4.13
C ALA A 222 -15.62 -16.72 5.14
N ALA A 223 -14.33 -16.79 5.49
CA ALA A 223 -13.69 -15.80 6.38
C ALA A 223 -13.67 -14.39 5.77
N ALA A 224 -13.59 -14.30 4.44
CA ALA A 224 -13.69 -13.04 3.70
C ALA A 224 -15.13 -12.55 3.48
N GLY A 225 -16.14 -13.27 3.99
CA GLY A 225 -17.55 -12.91 3.86
C GLY A 225 -18.17 -13.19 2.51
N LEU A 226 -17.57 -14.08 1.70
CA LEU A 226 -18.11 -14.42 0.39
C LEU A 226 -19.26 -15.41 0.53
N SER A 227 -20.35 -15.14 -0.20
CA SER A 227 -21.52 -16.02 -0.31
C SER A 227 -21.37 -17.08 -1.39
N GLY A 228 -20.51 -16.85 -2.36
CA GLY A 228 -20.17 -17.80 -3.42
C GLY A 228 -18.96 -17.38 -4.23
N ALA A 229 -18.22 -18.36 -4.76
CA ALA A 229 -17.13 -18.13 -5.69
C ALA A 229 -17.21 -19.15 -6.82
N TYR A 230 -17.08 -18.69 -8.05
CA TYR A 230 -17.26 -19.47 -9.26
C TYR A 230 -16.10 -19.23 -10.23
N ALA A 231 -15.54 -20.32 -10.77
CA ALA A 231 -14.50 -20.26 -11.78
C ALA A 231 -15.07 -20.58 -13.16
N TRP A 232 -14.68 -19.81 -14.19
CA TRP A 232 -14.99 -20.19 -15.58
C TRP A 232 -13.89 -21.01 -16.25
N GLY A 233 -12.64 -21.01 -15.70
CA GLY A 233 -11.52 -21.75 -16.27
C GLY A 233 -11.21 -21.32 -17.70
N ASP A 234 -11.15 -22.30 -18.59
CA ASP A 234 -10.95 -22.08 -20.03
C ASP A 234 -12.29 -21.99 -20.82
N GLY A 235 -13.42 -22.01 -20.12
CA GLY A 235 -14.76 -21.93 -20.72
C GLY A 235 -15.19 -20.50 -21.04
N ASP A 236 -16.39 -20.36 -21.64
CA ASP A 236 -16.98 -19.04 -21.88
C ASP A 236 -17.49 -18.45 -20.55
N PRO A 237 -17.00 -17.30 -20.13
CA PRO A 237 -17.48 -16.63 -18.92
C PRO A 237 -18.97 -16.29 -18.97
N ARG A 238 -19.58 -16.17 -20.16
CA ARG A 238 -21.01 -15.86 -20.32
C ARG A 238 -21.90 -16.93 -19.73
N ASP A 239 -21.60 -18.20 -19.99
CA ASP A 239 -22.38 -19.34 -19.47
C ASP A 239 -22.39 -19.37 -17.94
N LEU A 240 -21.24 -19.02 -17.35
CA LEU A 240 -21.11 -18.93 -15.92
C LEU A 240 -21.90 -17.74 -15.35
N VAL A 241 -21.79 -16.56 -15.96
CA VAL A 241 -22.50 -15.35 -15.54
C VAL A 241 -24.02 -15.58 -15.59
N GLU A 242 -24.54 -16.19 -16.64
CA GLU A 242 -25.97 -16.54 -16.74
C GLU A 242 -26.41 -17.49 -15.61
N ARG A 243 -25.60 -18.49 -15.29
CA ARG A 243 -25.88 -19.43 -14.20
C ARG A 243 -25.87 -18.72 -12.85
N VAL A 244 -24.90 -17.85 -12.61
CA VAL A 244 -24.79 -17.03 -11.39
C VAL A 244 -25.99 -16.10 -11.29
N ALA A 245 -26.34 -15.41 -12.36
CA ALA A 245 -27.51 -14.54 -12.39
C ALA A 245 -28.79 -15.27 -12.02
N ARG A 246 -29.04 -16.45 -12.60
CA ARG A 246 -30.21 -17.28 -12.25
C ARG A 246 -30.23 -17.76 -10.80
N THR A 247 -29.05 -17.95 -10.19
CA THR A 247 -28.94 -18.42 -8.80
C THR A 247 -29.20 -17.30 -7.80
N TRP A 248 -28.79 -16.08 -8.13
CA TRP A 248 -28.76 -14.95 -7.19
C TRP A 248 -29.78 -13.84 -7.51
N SER A 249 -30.43 -13.84 -8.69
CA SER A 249 -31.54 -12.92 -8.95
C SER A 249 -32.79 -13.40 -8.21
N ARG A 250 -33.43 -12.48 -7.53
CA ARG A 250 -34.80 -12.72 -7.04
C ARG A 250 -35.73 -12.73 -8.25
N GLY A 251 -36.44 -13.84 -8.46
CA GLY A 251 -37.48 -13.93 -9.48
C GLY A 251 -38.65 -12.98 -9.20
#